data_41ce41c1eca05e33c34afdf03c96d8ae
#
_entry.id   41ce41c1eca05e33c34afdf03c96d8ae
#
_cell.length_a   1.000
_cell.length_b   1.000
_cell.length_c   1.000
_cell.angle_alpha   90.00
_cell.angle_beta   90.00
_cell.angle_gamma   90.00
#
_symmetry.space_group_name_H-M   'P 1'
#
loop_
_entity.id
_entity.type
_entity.pdbx_description
1 polymer ?
#
loop_
_entity_poly.entity_id
_entity_poly.type
_entity_poly.pdbx_seq_one_letter_code
_entity_poly.pdbx_strand_id
1 'polypeptide(L)'
;MIGTMRIGIGLPAAVPGADMARLGSFAAQAEQAGFESVGVIDRLVYDNLDPLIALAAAAACTSRIGLISTVVNVNWRANPRLLAKQISSVVRVSGGRFTAGLGMGGWPADYEASDIAPNGQGKRFAAALAVMDEAWRSPGERPSVVLGGLAPAAIARSAAPVSDGWVAPLFGFEVLQQGIAAARDAWARSGRAGLPRVITARYFSLGPQADAVADAYLEHYYGAEYFAPARSDTLTSAGGVRAELARLAGAGCTDVVLYPCSGDLDQVGRLSEAVGDAAVP
;
A
#
# COMPACT_ATOMS: atom_id res chain seq x y z
N MET A 1 18.56 14.70 8.19
CA MET A 1 17.72 14.11 9.25
C MET A 1 16.77 13.16 8.56
N ILE A 2 16.77 11.88 8.93
CA ILE A 2 15.72 10.92 8.50
C ILE A 2 14.50 11.32 9.34
N GLY A 3 13.45 11.81 8.68
CA GLY A 3 12.20 12.16 9.36
C GLY A 3 11.60 10.91 9.99
N THR A 4 10.71 11.08 10.96
CA THR A 4 9.98 10.00 11.61
C THR A 4 9.19 9.21 10.58
N MET A 5 9.24 7.88 10.62
CA MET A 5 8.48 7.00 9.73
C MET A 5 6.99 7.13 10.04
N ARG A 6 6.18 7.37 9.02
CA ARG A 6 4.72 7.46 9.14
C ARG A 6 4.10 6.08 9.23
N ILE A 7 3.17 5.92 10.16
CA ILE A 7 2.49 4.64 10.41
C ILE A 7 1.03 4.73 9.97
N GLY A 8 0.68 3.89 9.02
CA GLY A 8 -0.69 3.73 8.54
C GLY A 8 -1.27 2.36 8.91
N ILE A 9 -2.59 2.25 8.80
CA ILE A 9 -3.31 0.99 8.96
C ILE A 9 -4.04 0.63 7.66
N GLY A 10 -4.00 -0.64 7.28
CA GLY A 10 -4.76 -1.15 6.14
C GLY A 10 -6.25 -1.22 6.43
N LEU A 11 -7.08 -0.85 5.46
CA LEU A 11 -8.51 -1.13 5.52
C LEU A 11 -8.73 -2.64 5.35
N PRO A 12 -9.70 -3.26 6.06
CA PRO A 12 -9.98 -4.68 5.95
C PRO A 12 -10.75 -5.03 4.67
N ALA A 13 -10.48 -4.29 3.59
CA ALA A 13 -11.20 -4.38 2.31
C ALA A 13 -10.97 -5.70 1.55
N ALA A 14 -9.97 -6.51 1.96
CA ALA A 14 -9.65 -7.81 1.40
C ALA A 14 -9.70 -8.92 2.46
N VAL A 15 -10.34 -8.68 3.59
CA VAL A 15 -10.52 -9.69 4.66
C VAL A 15 -11.83 -10.43 4.42
N PRO A 16 -11.80 -11.77 4.22
CA PRO A 16 -13.00 -12.55 4.00
C PRO A 16 -14.02 -12.41 5.13
N GLY A 17 -15.28 -12.18 4.77
CA GLY A 17 -16.37 -12.01 5.73
C GLY A 17 -16.37 -10.71 6.51
N ALA A 18 -15.47 -9.77 6.24
CA ALA A 18 -15.51 -8.45 6.87
C ALA A 18 -16.76 -7.67 6.41
N ASP A 19 -17.37 -6.95 7.35
CA ASP A 19 -18.52 -6.10 7.06
C ASP A 19 -18.08 -4.81 6.32
N MET A 20 -18.21 -4.83 5.01
CA MET A 20 -17.79 -3.71 4.17
C MET A 20 -18.60 -2.43 4.39
N ALA A 21 -19.81 -2.51 4.96
CA ALA A 21 -20.58 -1.34 5.37
C ALA A 21 -19.90 -0.56 6.50
N ARG A 22 -19.05 -1.21 7.28
CA ARG A 22 -18.29 -0.59 8.38
C ARG A 22 -16.94 0.00 7.97
N LEU A 23 -16.57 -0.06 6.69
CA LEU A 23 -15.27 0.41 6.20
C LEU A 23 -15.03 1.89 6.53
N GLY A 24 -16.04 2.74 6.34
CA GLY A 24 -15.97 4.16 6.72
C GLY A 24 -15.76 4.37 8.21
N SER A 25 -16.42 3.57 9.06
CA SER A 25 -16.24 3.61 10.51
C SER A 25 -14.85 3.19 10.93
N PHE A 26 -14.28 2.16 10.26
CA PHE A 26 -12.90 1.73 10.47
C PHE A 26 -11.91 2.86 10.15
N ALA A 27 -12.09 3.54 9.01
CA ALA A 27 -11.24 4.67 8.63
C ALA A 27 -11.34 5.84 9.61
N ALA A 28 -12.56 6.17 10.06
CA ALA A 28 -12.79 7.23 11.05
C ALA A 28 -12.15 6.90 12.41
N GLN A 29 -12.24 5.64 12.86
CA GLN A 29 -11.59 5.19 14.08
C GLN A 29 -10.06 5.22 13.95
N ALA A 30 -9.50 4.84 12.78
CA ALA A 30 -8.08 4.95 12.51
C ALA A 30 -7.59 6.42 12.57
N GLU A 31 -8.37 7.35 12.01
CA GLU A 31 -8.08 8.78 12.11
C GLU A 31 -8.09 9.28 13.57
N GLN A 32 -9.06 8.84 14.36
CA GLN A 32 -9.17 9.20 15.79
C GLN A 32 -8.01 8.61 16.61
N ALA A 33 -7.56 7.41 16.26
CA ALA A 33 -6.43 6.74 16.89
C ALA A 33 -5.06 7.31 16.49
N GLY A 34 -5.01 8.30 15.59
CA GLY A 34 -3.79 9.02 15.23
C GLY A 34 -2.94 8.36 14.14
N PHE A 35 -3.48 7.37 13.41
CA PHE A 35 -2.76 6.82 12.26
C PHE A 35 -2.58 7.86 11.15
N GLU A 36 -1.42 7.85 10.50
CA GLU A 36 -1.05 8.80 9.45
C GLU A 36 -1.77 8.52 8.11
N SER A 37 -2.11 7.26 7.85
CA SER A 37 -2.83 6.88 6.64
C SER A 37 -3.67 5.62 6.81
N VAL A 38 -4.71 5.49 5.96
CA VAL A 38 -5.38 4.21 5.69
C VAL A 38 -4.97 3.70 4.32
N GLY A 39 -4.71 2.39 4.23
CA GLY A 39 -4.20 1.74 3.02
C GLY A 39 -5.12 0.69 2.44
N VAL A 40 -4.99 0.42 1.15
CA VAL A 40 -5.67 -0.69 0.45
C VAL A 40 -4.70 -1.45 -0.44
N ILE A 41 -5.00 -2.74 -0.66
CA ILE A 41 -4.39 -3.61 -1.68
C ILE A 41 -5.37 -3.84 -2.83
N ASP A 42 -4.88 -4.30 -3.97
CA ASP A 42 -5.69 -4.48 -5.19
C ASP A 42 -5.52 -5.90 -5.75
N ARG A 43 -6.64 -6.57 -5.99
CA ARG A 43 -6.77 -7.81 -6.73
C ARG A 43 -7.99 -7.70 -7.64
N LEU A 44 -8.01 -8.44 -8.76
CA LEU A 44 -9.14 -8.45 -9.68
C LEU A 44 -10.12 -9.57 -9.38
N VAL A 45 -9.61 -10.78 -9.16
CA VAL A 45 -10.45 -11.99 -8.96
C VAL A 45 -10.56 -12.45 -7.51
N TYR A 46 -9.99 -11.70 -6.59
CA TYR A 46 -10.12 -11.97 -5.17
C TYR A 46 -11.36 -11.29 -4.58
N ASP A 47 -11.90 -11.81 -3.49
CA ASP A 47 -13.06 -11.24 -2.81
C ASP A 47 -12.64 -10.00 -1.99
N ASN A 48 -12.39 -8.90 -2.68
CA ASN A 48 -12.05 -7.60 -2.11
C ASN A 48 -12.83 -6.48 -2.80
N LEU A 49 -12.96 -5.35 -2.12
CA LEU A 49 -13.47 -4.14 -2.77
C LEU A 49 -12.46 -3.59 -3.78
N ASP A 50 -12.94 -2.96 -4.85
CA ASP A 50 -12.06 -2.12 -5.70
C ASP A 50 -11.37 -1.08 -4.81
N PRO A 51 -10.03 -0.94 -4.92
CA PRO A 51 -9.24 -0.09 -4.03
C PRO A 51 -9.66 1.39 -4.09
N LEU A 52 -10.05 1.90 -5.26
CA LEU A 52 -10.44 3.30 -5.39
C LEU A 52 -11.83 3.57 -4.80
N ILE A 53 -12.74 2.59 -4.88
CA ILE A 53 -14.06 2.67 -4.23
C ILE A 53 -13.89 2.62 -2.71
N ALA A 54 -13.07 1.70 -2.19
CA ALA A 54 -12.78 1.60 -0.76
C ALA A 54 -12.16 2.91 -0.21
N LEU A 55 -11.20 3.48 -0.93
CA LEU A 55 -10.57 4.74 -0.54
C LEU A 55 -11.51 5.94 -0.66
N ALA A 56 -12.42 5.97 -1.64
CA ALA A 56 -13.44 7.01 -1.75
C ALA A 56 -14.41 6.97 -0.56
N ALA A 57 -14.83 5.77 -0.14
CA ALA A 57 -15.65 5.60 1.06
C ALA A 57 -14.92 6.07 2.33
N ALA A 58 -13.65 5.70 2.50
CA ALA A 58 -12.83 6.18 3.62
C ALA A 58 -12.64 7.71 3.58
N ALA A 59 -12.43 8.29 2.40
CA ALA A 59 -12.29 9.74 2.22
C ALA A 59 -13.50 10.52 2.68
N ALA A 60 -14.70 10.00 2.40
CA ALA A 60 -15.98 10.63 2.76
C ALA A 60 -16.24 10.60 4.29
N CYS A 61 -15.61 9.67 5.02
CA CYS A 61 -15.78 9.50 6.47
C CYS A 61 -14.64 10.09 7.30
N THR A 62 -13.65 10.74 6.67
CA THR A 62 -12.43 11.25 7.32
C THR A 62 -12.07 12.64 6.80
N SER A 63 -11.27 13.39 7.58
CA SER A 63 -10.90 14.77 7.23
C SER A 63 -9.39 15.06 7.18
N ARG A 64 -8.58 14.25 7.85
CA ARG A 64 -7.12 14.48 8.00
C ARG A 64 -6.27 13.32 7.55
N ILE A 65 -6.68 12.09 7.89
CA ILE A 65 -5.89 10.88 7.60
C ILE A 65 -5.57 10.75 6.10
N GLY A 66 -4.33 10.43 5.77
CA GLY A 66 -3.90 10.13 4.42
C GLY A 66 -4.56 8.86 3.87
N LEU A 67 -4.65 8.78 2.56
CA LEU A 67 -5.16 7.62 1.84
C LEU A 67 -4.05 7.08 0.95
N ILE A 68 -3.85 5.77 0.92
CA ILE A 68 -2.78 5.18 0.12
C ILE A 68 -3.19 3.84 -0.49
N SER A 69 -2.79 3.61 -1.73
CA SER A 69 -2.83 2.26 -2.31
C SER A 69 -1.43 1.63 -2.33
N THR A 70 -1.35 0.33 -1.99
CA THR A 70 -0.07 -0.40 -1.97
C THR A 70 -0.19 -1.79 -2.65
N VAL A 71 -0.56 -1.85 -3.93
CA VAL A 71 -0.69 -0.80 -4.95
C VAL A 71 -2.00 -0.97 -5.74
N VAL A 72 -2.43 0.02 -6.53
CA VAL A 72 -3.38 -0.19 -7.63
C VAL A 72 -2.64 -0.83 -8.80
N ASN A 73 -3.15 -1.95 -9.29
CA ASN A 73 -2.55 -2.69 -10.39
C ASN A 73 -3.05 -2.15 -11.74
N VAL A 74 -2.15 -1.51 -12.48
CA VAL A 74 -2.51 -0.74 -13.68
C VAL A 74 -2.74 -1.64 -14.90
N ASN A 75 -2.00 -2.75 -15.02
CA ASN A 75 -1.91 -3.47 -16.28
C ASN A 75 -3.19 -4.17 -16.71
N TRP A 76 -4.06 -4.59 -15.80
CA TRP A 76 -5.35 -5.15 -16.17
C TRP A 76 -6.49 -4.13 -16.27
N ARG A 77 -6.19 -2.83 -16.12
CA ARG A 77 -7.15 -1.76 -16.34
C ARG A 77 -6.99 -1.24 -17.77
N ALA A 78 -7.91 -1.63 -18.64
CA ALA A 78 -7.80 -1.44 -20.10
C ALA A 78 -7.71 0.03 -20.54
N ASN A 79 -8.23 0.98 -19.73
CA ASN A 79 -8.26 2.39 -20.10
C ASN A 79 -7.51 3.26 -19.06
N PRO A 80 -6.25 3.64 -19.33
CA PRO A 80 -5.46 4.45 -18.41
C PRO A 80 -6.00 5.87 -18.19
N ARG A 81 -6.72 6.46 -19.17
CA ARG A 81 -7.39 7.76 -18.95
C ARG A 81 -8.57 7.64 -17.97
N LEU A 82 -9.33 6.54 -18.05
CA LEU A 82 -10.39 6.28 -17.08
C LEU A 82 -9.80 6.08 -15.68
N LEU A 83 -8.72 5.29 -15.57
CA LEU A 83 -8.02 5.10 -14.30
C LEU A 83 -7.50 6.43 -13.73
N ALA A 84 -6.87 7.27 -14.56
CA ALA A 84 -6.43 8.61 -14.15
C ALA A 84 -7.60 9.45 -13.62
N LYS A 85 -8.74 9.43 -14.31
CA LYS A 85 -9.97 10.11 -13.86
C LYS A 85 -10.48 9.59 -12.52
N GLN A 86 -10.50 8.29 -12.31
CA GLN A 86 -10.92 7.67 -11.05
C GLN A 86 -9.98 8.10 -9.90
N ILE A 87 -8.67 8.05 -10.13
CA ILE A 87 -7.65 8.51 -9.17
C ILE A 87 -7.84 9.99 -8.84
N SER A 88 -7.99 10.87 -9.84
CA SER A 88 -8.27 12.30 -9.62
C SER A 88 -9.56 12.53 -8.84
N SER A 89 -10.57 11.67 -9.03
CA SER A 89 -11.81 11.75 -8.25
C SER A 89 -11.56 11.49 -6.77
N VAL A 90 -10.75 10.46 -6.43
CA VAL A 90 -10.35 10.20 -5.04
C VAL A 90 -9.52 11.35 -4.48
N VAL A 91 -8.59 11.94 -5.26
CA VAL A 91 -7.83 13.14 -4.87
C VAL A 91 -8.78 14.28 -4.48
N ARG A 92 -9.77 14.56 -5.31
CA ARG A 92 -10.73 15.67 -5.07
C ARG A 92 -11.64 15.41 -3.88
N VAL A 93 -12.20 14.20 -3.76
CA VAL A 93 -13.06 13.81 -2.63
C VAL A 93 -12.28 13.84 -1.31
N SER A 94 -11.01 13.45 -1.34
CA SER A 94 -10.14 13.46 -0.15
C SER A 94 -9.51 14.82 0.17
N GLY A 95 -9.71 15.86 -0.67
CA GLY A 95 -9.02 17.15 -0.49
C GLY A 95 -7.49 17.06 -0.65
N GLY A 96 -7.02 16.20 -1.55
CA GLY A 96 -5.58 16.06 -1.86
C GLY A 96 -4.82 15.06 -0.98
N ARG A 97 -5.50 14.32 -0.09
CA ARG A 97 -4.87 13.37 0.87
C ARG A 97 -4.45 12.04 0.24
N PHE A 98 -4.74 11.78 -1.02
CA PHE A 98 -4.48 10.49 -1.65
C PHE A 98 -3.07 10.39 -2.24
N THR A 99 -2.36 9.34 -1.85
CA THR A 99 -1.12 8.85 -2.47
C THR A 99 -1.44 7.62 -3.31
N ALA A 100 -1.27 7.73 -4.62
CA ALA A 100 -1.49 6.62 -5.55
C ALA A 100 -0.22 5.75 -5.66
N GLY A 101 -0.20 4.65 -4.95
CA GLY A 101 0.76 3.58 -5.18
C GLY A 101 0.31 2.76 -6.40
N LEU A 102 1.14 2.70 -7.44
CA LEU A 102 0.84 2.07 -8.71
C LEU A 102 1.80 0.92 -9.01
N GLY A 103 1.26 -0.21 -9.44
CA GLY A 103 2.03 -1.39 -9.78
C GLY A 103 1.56 -2.06 -11.06
N MET A 104 2.35 -3.01 -11.54
CA MET A 104 2.00 -3.79 -12.73
C MET A 104 0.95 -4.87 -12.46
N GLY A 105 0.90 -5.34 -11.22
CA GLY A 105 0.21 -6.57 -10.85
C GLY A 105 1.12 -7.78 -10.99
N GLY A 106 0.94 -8.77 -10.14
CA GLY A 106 1.80 -9.97 -10.09
C GLY A 106 1.02 -11.29 -10.12
N TRP A 107 -0.29 -11.25 -9.99
CA TRP A 107 -1.10 -12.47 -9.88
C TRP A 107 -1.53 -13.00 -11.24
N PRO A 108 -1.16 -14.25 -11.61
CA PRO A 108 -1.52 -14.84 -12.90
C PRO A 108 -3.03 -14.87 -13.15
N ALA A 109 -3.83 -15.22 -12.14
CA ALA A 109 -5.29 -15.30 -12.24
C ALA A 109 -5.94 -13.94 -12.58
N ASP A 110 -5.38 -12.83 -12.07
CA ASP A 110 -5.89 -11.49 -12.38
C ASP A 110 -5.61 -11.11 -13.86
N TYR A 111 -4.46 -11.54 -14.40
CA TYR A 111 -4.15 -11.39 -15.83
C TYR A 111 -5.04 -12.24 -16.71
N GLU A 112 -5.27 -13.50 -16.33
CA GLU A 112 -6.17 -14.41 -17.05
C GLU A 112 -7.58 -13.86 -17.10
N ALA A 113 -8.12 -13.41 -15.96
CA ALA A 113 -9.46 -12.85 -15.89
C ALA A 113 -9.62 -11.51 -16.64
N SER A 114 -8.54 -10.79 -16.85
CA SER A 114 -8.55 -9.52 -17.61
C SER A 114 -8.34 -9.70 -19.11
N ASP A 115 -8.10 -10.90 -19.59
CA ASP A 115 -7.72 -11.20 -20.99
C ASP A 115 -6.46 -10.39 -21.44
N ILE A 116 -5.56 -10.12 -20.51
CA ILE A 116 -4.33 -9.37 -20.76
C ILE A 116 -3.14 -10.33 -20.72
N ALA A 117 -2.40 -10.39 -21.82
CA ALA A 117 -1.20 -11.23 -21.90
C ALA A 117 -0.17 -10.85 -20.81
N PRO A 118 0.43 -11.83 -20.12
CA PRO A 118 1.40 -11.56 -19.04
C PRO A 118 2.74 -11.00 -19.53
N ASN A 119 3.05 -11.14 -20.83
CA ASN A 119 4.27 -10.60 -21.41
C ASN A 119 4.15 -9.09 -21.71
N GLY A 120 5.29 -8.39 -21.78
CA GLY A 120 5.32 -6.95 -22.10
C GLY A 120 4.79 -6.03 -21.00
N GLN A 121 4.60 -6.52 -19.77
CA GLN A 121 4.05 -5.79 -18.62
C GLN A 121 4.74 -4.44 -18.39
N GLY A 122 6.07 -4.39 -18.43
CA GLY A 122 6.82 -3.17 -18.19
C GLY A 122 6.59 -2.07 -19.23
N LYS A 123 6.45 -2.46 -20.52
CA LYS A 123 6.14 -1.51 -21.59
C LYS A 123 4.72 -0.98 -21.47
N ARG A 124 3.75 -1.86 -21.18
CA ARG A 124 2.34 -1.51 -20.98
C ARG A 124 2.17 -0.55 -19.81
N PHE A 125 2.80 -0.86 -18.68
CA PHE A 125 2.81 0.00 -17.50
C PHE A 125 3.40 1.38 -17.79
N ALA A 126 4.54 1.45 -18.48
CA ALA A 126 5.16 2.72 -18.85
C ALA A 126 4.27 3.56 -19.77
N ALA A 127 3.62 2.93 -20.76
CA ALA A 127 2.67 3.61 -21.64
C ALA A 127 1.44 4.13 -20.88
N ALA A 128 0.90 3.34 -19.96
CA ALA A 128 -0.23 3.75 -19.12
C ALA A 128 0.15 4.93 -18.21
N LEU A 129 1.32 4.89 -17.57
CA LEU A 129 1.83 5.99 -16.75
C LEU A 129 1.95 7.29 -17.53
N ALA A 130 2.45 7.26 -18.78
CA ALA A 130 2.57 8.45 -19.62
C ALA A 130 1.19 9.07 -19.91
N VAL A 131 0.18 8.24 -20.21
CA VAL A 131 -1.20 8.71 -20.44
C VAL A 131 -1.82 9.30 -19.16
N MET A 132 -1.55 8.69 -18.00
CA MET A 132 -2.05 9.19 -16.71
C MET A 132 -1.37 10.51 -16.31
N ASP A 133 -0.05 10.61 -16.46
CA ASP A 133 0.71 11.85 -16.17
C ASP A 133 0.22 13.02 -17.03
N GLU A 134 -0.05 12.76 -18.30
CA GLU A 134 -0.67 13.76 -19.18
C GLU A 134 -2.06 14.20 -18.68
N ALA A 135 -2.89 13.24 -18.24
CA ALA A 135 -4.23 13.52 -17.75
C ALA A 135 -4.23 14.34 -16.44
N TRP A 136 -3.16 14.22 -15.62
CA TRP A 136 -3.01 14.93 -14.35
C TRP A 136 -2.32 16.30 -14.43
N ARG A 137 -2.17 16.87 -15.60
CA ARG A 137 -1.55 18.21 -15.78
C ARG A 137 -2.41 19.36 -15.26
N SER A 138 -3.70 19.13 -15.08
CA SER A 138 -4.61 20.12 -14.52
C SER A 138 -4.35 20.30 -13.01
N PRO A 139 -4.33 21.55 -12.51
CA PRO A 139 -4.16 21.82 -11.08
C PRO A 139 -5.18 21.09 -10.22
N GLY A 140 -4.71 20.46 -9.13
CA GLY A 140 -5.58 19.75 -8.15
C GLY A 140 -6.05 18.38 -8.59
N GLU A 141 -5.60 17.84 -9.72
CA GLU A 141 -5.96 16.51 -10.19
C GLU A 141 -4.86 15.46 -9.97
N ARG A 142 -3.62 15.91 -9.81
CA ARG A 142 -2.46 15.03 -9.63
C ARG A 142 -2.37 14.51 -8.19
N PRO A 143 -2.34 13.19 -7.98
CA PRO A 143 -1.98 12.59 -6.70
C PRO A 143 -0.47 12.71 -6.43
N SER A 144 -0.04 12.49 -5.18
CA SER A 144 1.29 11.94 -4.93
C SER A 144 1.34 10.52 -5.52
N VAL A 145 2.42 10.19 -6.25
CA VAL A 145 2.55 8.90 -6.95
C VAL A 145 3.76 8.16 -6.43
N VAL A 146 3.60 6.88 -6.08
CA VAL A 146 4.70 5.98 -5.74
C VAL A 146 4.59 4.70 -6.57
N LEU A 147 5.71 4.16 -7.04
CA LEU A 147 5.71 3.04 -7.97
C LEU A 147 6.19 1.75 -7.31
N GLY A 148 5.40 0.70 -7.42
CA GLY A 148 5.70 -0.63 -6.90
C GLY A 148 6.42 -1.53 -7.90
N GLY A 149 7.19 -2.48 -7.37
CA GLY A 149 7.83 -3.55 -8.13
C GLY A 149 9.18 -3.98 -7.57
N LEU A 150 9.54 -5.25 -7.80
CA LEU A 150 10.74 -5.90 -7.26
C LEU A 150 11.88 -5.99 -8.25
N ALA A 151 11.57 -6.13 -9.53
CA ALA A 151 12.61 -6.24 -10.56
C ALA A 151 13.46 -4.95 -10.63
N PRO A 152 14.77 -5.04 -10.89
CA PRO A 152 15.67 -3.87 -10.97
C PRO A 152 15.12 -2.73 -11.86
N ALA A 153 14.52 -3.09 -13.00
CA ALA A 153 13.91 -2.10 -13.90
C ALA A 153 12.65 -1.43 -13.30
N ALA A 154 11.89 -2.13 -12.44
CA ALA A 154 10.74 -1.55 -11.76
C ALA A 154 11.18 -0.61 -10.63
N ILE A 155 12.21 -1.00 -9.85
CA ILE A 155 12.81 -0.14 -8.83
C ILE A 155 13.40 1.13 -9.48
N ALA A 156 14.14 0.99 -10.58
CA ALA A 156 14.69 2.13 -11.31
C ALA A 156 13.59 3.10 -11.81
N ARG A 157 12.43 2.57 -12.20
CA ARG A 157 11.27 3.37 -12.63
C ARG A 157 10.71 4.25 -11.51
N SER A 158 10.91 3.89 -10.23
CA SER A 158 10.47 4.73 -9.11
C SER A 158 11.12 6.10 -9.09
N ALA A 159 12.24 6.30 -9.80
CA ALA A 159 12.89 7.58 -10.00
C ALA A 159 12.34 8.39 -11.19
N ALA A 160 11.29 7.92 -11.88
CA ALA A 160 10.67 8.68 -12.97
C ALA A 160 10.10 10.04 -12.47
N PRO A 161 10.06 11.09 -13.30
CA PRO A 161 9.57 12.42 -12.89
C PRO A 161 8.15 12.43 -12.31
N VAL A 162 7.31 11.50 -12.76
CA VAL A 162 5.93 11.34 -12.27
C VAL A 162 5.86 10.73 -10.87
N SER A 163 6.94 10.16 -10.35
CA SER A 163 6.93 9.41 -9.09
C SER A 163 7.62 10.17 -7.96
N ASP A 164 7.11 9.99 -6.74
CA ASP A 164 7.68 10.51 -5.50
C ASP A 164 8.48 9.44 -4.73
N GLY A 165 8.49 8.19 -5.21
CA GLY A 165 9.21 7.11 -4.54
C GLY A 165 8.82 5.70 -4.94
N TRP A 166 9.16 4.76 -4.07
CA TRP A 166 9.03 3.33 -4.30
C TRP A 166 8.14 2.67 -3.25
N VAL A 167 7.26 1.76 -3.71
CA VAL A 167 6.53 0.82 -2.85
C VAL A 167 7.28 -0.51 -2.85
N ALA A 168 7.79 -0.86 -1.70
CA ALA A 168 8.53 -2.09 -1.44
C ALA A 168 7.57 -3.29 -1.25
N PRO A 169 8.09 -4.53 -1.32
CA PRO A 169 7.30 -5.74 -1.05
C PRO A 169 6.83 -5.79 0.41
N LEU A 170 5.77 -6.58 0.64
CA LEU A 170 5.19 -6.77 1.96
C LEU A 170 6.04 -7.65 2.88
N PHE A 171 6.91 -8.49 2.33
CA PHE A 171 7.76 -9.42 3.08
C PHE A 171 9.14 -9.56 2.43
N GLY A 172 10.09 -10.12 3.19
CA GLY A 172 11.47 -10.28 2.77
C GLY A 172 12.33 -9.05 3.10
N PHE A 173 12.78 -8.95 4.36
CA PHE A 173 13.52 -7.77 4.84
C PHE A 173 14.83 -7.50 4.08
N GLU A 174 15.56 -8.55 3.70
CA GLU A 174 16.79 -8.39 2.90
C GLU A 174 16.49 -7.82 1.50
N VAL A 175 15.41 -8.29 0.87
CA VAL A 175 14.94 -7.76 -0.42
C VAL A 175 14.54 -6.29 -0.28
N LEU A 176 13.90 -5.93 0.83
CA LEU A 176 13.57 -4.55 1.15
C LEU A 176 14.84 -3.67 1.24
N GLN A 177 15.84 -4.10 2.00
CA GLN A 177 17.09 -3.33 2.18
C GLN A 177 17.83 -3.12 0.85
N GLN A 178 17.97 -4.18 0.04
CA GLN A 178 18.57 -4.10 -1.30
C GLN A 178 17.77 -3.17 -2.22
N GLY A 179 16.45 -3.26 -2.16
CA GLY A 179 15.55 -2.40 -2.93
C GLY A 179 15.64 -0.93 -2.55
N ILE A 180 15.78 -0.62 -1.25
CA ILE A 180 15.99 0.77 -0.76
C ILE A 180 17.28 1.34 -1.32
N ALA A 181 18.38 0.58 -1.28
CA ALA A 181 19.66 1.01 -1.83
C ALA A 181 19.54 1.27 -3.34
N ALA A 182 18.93 0.35 -4.08
CA ALA A 182 18.72 0.48 -5.53
C ALA A 182 17.81 1.67 -5.89
N ALA A 183 16.75 1.92 -5.11
CA ALA A 183 15.85 3.07 -5.33
C ALA A 183 16.56 4.41 -5.10
N ARG A 184 17.35 4.50 -4.03
CA ARG A 184 18.18 5.69 -3.74
C ARG A 184 19.21 5.97 -4.82
N ASP A 185 19.87 4.93 -5.29
CA ASP A 185 20.83 5.01 -6.39
C ASP A 185 20.16 5.47 -7.69
N ALA A 186 19.00 4.92 -8.04
CA ALA A 186 18.25 5.33 -9.22
C ALA A 186 17.81 6.80 -9.11
N TRP A 187 17.38 7.21 -7.92
CA TRP A 187 17.00 8.60 -7.62
C TRP A 187 18.16 9.57 -7.84
N ALA A 188 19.32 9.27 -7.27
CA ALA A 188 20.53 10.08 -7.42
C ALA A 188 21.02 10.16 -8.88
N ARG A 189 21.04 9.02 -9.60
CA ARG A 189 21.40 8.98 -11.03
C ARG A 189 20.44 9.78 -11.92
N SER A 190 19.19 9.94 -11.49
CA SER A 190 18.19 10.75 -12.20
C SER A 190 18.30 12.25 -11.89
N GLY A 191 19.30 12.69 -11.10
CA GLY A 191 19.52 14.08 -10.73
C GLY A 191 18.43 14.66 -9.81
N ARG A 192 17.64 13.81 -9.15
CA ARG A 192 16.57 14.26 -8.25
C ARG A 192 17.12 14.64 -6.88
N ALA A 193 16.66 15.77 -6.36
CA ALA A 193 17.04 16.24 -5.04
C ALA A 193 16.38 15.37 -3.94
N GLY A 194 17.03 15.30 -2.77
CA GLY A 194 16.54 14.58 -1.60
C GLY A 194 16.59 13.06 -1.75
N LEU A 195 15.69 12.38 -1.08
CA LEU A 195 15.55 10.93 -1.09
C LEU A 195 14.14 10.53 -1.54
N PRO A 196 13.99 9.37 -2.21
CA PRO A 196 12.66 8.86 -2.55
C PRO A 196 11.88 8.51 -1.28
N ARG A 197 10.54 8.65 -1.33
CA ARG A 197 9.68 7.98 -0.36
C ARG A 197 9.88 6.47 -0.52
N VAL A 198 9.94 5.78 0.60
CA VAL A 198 9.99 4.32 0.65
C VAL A 198 8.84 3.84 1.51
N ILE A 199 7.88 3.21 0.87
CA ILE A 199 6.66 2.72 1.50
C ILE A 199 6.72 1.20 1.52
N THR A 200 6.45 0.60 2.66
CA THR A 200 6.29 -0.85 2.79
C THR A 200 5.02 -1.20 3.53
N ALA A 201 4.68 -2.47 3.59
CA ALA A 201 3.54 -2.94 4.35
C ALA A 201 3.89 -4.23 5.10
N ARG A 202 3.10 -4.53 6.14
CA ARG A 202 3.10 -5.80 6.87
C ARG A 202 1.69 -6.19 7.20
N TYR A 203 1.47 -7.48 7.40
CA TYR A 203 0.22 -7.95 8.00
C TYR A 203 0.34 -7.98 9.50
N PHE A 204 -0.81 -7.83 10.17
CA PHE A 204 -0.87 -8.00 11.62
C PHE A 204 -2.20 -8.61 12.05
N SER A 205 -2.17 -9.28 13.19
CA SER A 205 -3.34 -9.71 13.95
C SER A 205 -3.00 -9.61 15.42
N LEU A 206 -3.83 -8.94 16.23
CA LEU A 206 -3.57 -8.74 17.65
C LEU A 206 -4.77 -9.20 18.49
N GLY A 207 -4.47 -9.84 19.61
CA GLY A 207 -5.48 -10.35 20.55
C GLY A 207 -5.31 -11.84 20.84
N PRO A 208 -6.29 -12.47 21.54
CA PRO A 208 -6.15 -13.82 22.06
C PRO A 208 -5.93 -14.93 21.02
N GLN A 209 -6.39 -14.71 19.78
CA GLN A 209 -6.30 -15.70 18.69
C GLN A 209 -5.45 -15.14 17.51
N ALA A 210 -4.52 -14.24 17.80
CA ALA A 210 -3.76 -13.52 16.79
C ALA A 210 -3.11 -14.43 15.74
N ASP A 211 -2.44 -15.50 16.16
CA ASP A 211 -1.77 -16.44 15.26
C ASP A 211 -2.77 -17.19 14.38
N ALA A 212 -3.83 -17.75 14.95
CA ALA A 212 -4.83 -18.50 14.20
C ALA A 212 -5.57 -17.64 13.18
N VAL A 213 -5.88 -16.38 13.53
CA VAL A 213 -6.52 -15.42 12.63
C VAL A 213 -5.57 -15.03 11.49
N ALA A 214 -4.29 -14.80 11.80
CA ALA A 214 -3.28 -14.51 10.79
C ALA A 214 -3.09 -15.70 9.84
N ASP A 215 -2.98 -16.92 10.37
CA ASP A 215 -2.82 -18.12 9.57
C ASP A 215 -3.98 -18.32 8.60
N ALA A 216 -5.22 -18.23 9.09
CA ALA A 216 -6.42 -18.39 8.26
C ALA A 216 -6.52 -17.35 7.13
N TYR A 217 -6.23 -16.08 7.43
CA TYR A 217 -6.24 -15.02 6.43
C TYR A 217 -5.15 -15.23 5.36
N LEU A 218 -3.91 -15.51 5.80
CA LEU A 218 -2.78 -15.63 4.87
C LEU A 218 -2.89 -16.87 4.00
N GLU A 219 -3.38 -17.99 4.55
CA GLU A 219 -3.64 -19.20 3.77
C GLU A 219 -4.70 -18.94 2.69
N HIS A 220 -5.78 -18.23 3.04
CA HIS A 220 -6.84 -17.86 2.10
C HIS A 220 -6.33 -16.91 1.00
N TYR A 221 -5.50 -15.90 1.37
CA TYR A 221 -5.05 -14.88 0.43
C TYR A 221 -3.91 -15.35 -0.47
N TYR A 222 -2.93 -16.06 0.09
CA TYR A 222 -1.68 -16.44 -0.58
C TYR A 222 -1.64 -17.90 -1.04
N GLY A 223 -2.50 -18.76 -0.48
CA GLY A 223 -2.40 -20.20 -0.69
C GLY A 223 -1.09 -20.78 -0.13
N ALA A 224 -0.90 -22.10 -0.32
CA ALA A 224 0.25 -22.82 0.24
C ALA A 224 1.61 -22.29 -0.29
N GLU A 225 1.65 -21.78 -1.51
CA GLU A 225 2.91 -21.37 -2.16
C GLU A 225 3.58 -20.17 -1.48
N TYR A 226 2.80 -19.16 -1.10
CA TYR A 226 3.31 -17.91 -0.51
C TYR A 226 2.98 -17.75 0.97
N PHE A 227 2.32 -18.75 1.59
CA PHE A 227 1.94 -18.69 3.00
C PHE A 227 3.15 -18.50 3.92
N ALA A 228 4.16 -19.36 3.82
CA ALA A 228 5.29 -19.35 4.75
C ALA A 228 6.08 -18.02 4.74
N PRO A 229 6.48 -17.45 3.59
CA PRO A 229 7.12 -16.14 3.58
C PRO A 229 6.22 -15.01 4.06
N ALA A 230 4.92 -15.02 3.75
CA ALA A 230 3.99 -14.01 4.23
C ALA A 230 3.80 -14.11 5.76
N ARG A 231 3.69 -15.34 6.30
CA ARG A 231 3.51 -15.59 7.73
C ARG A 231 4.72 -15.19 8.57
N SER A 232 5.92 -15.40 8.05
CA SER A 232 7.17 -15.09 8.77
C SER A 232 7.33 -13.60 9.10
N ASP A 233 6.79 -12.72 8.28
CA ASP A 233 6.83 -11.26 8.46
C ASP A 233 5.49 -10.69 8.99
N THR A 234 4.55 -11.55 9.41
CA THR A 234 3.26 -11.13 9.97
C THR A 234 3.35 -10.97 11.49
N LEU A 235 2.82 -9.86 11.98
CA LEU A 235 2.98 -9.40 13.36
C LEU A 235 1.78 -9.87 14.22
N THR A 236 2.03 -10.72 15.21
CA THR A 236 0.97 -11.28 16.07
C THR A 236 1.11 -10.87 17.54
N SER A 237 2.01 -9.94 17.83
CA SER A 237 2.19 -9.41 19.18
C SER A 237 2.58 -7.93 19.19
N ALA A 238 2.24 -7.21 20.26
CA ALA A 238 2.63 -5.81 20.43
C ALA A 238 4.15 -5.62 20.44
N GLY A 239 4.89 -6.56 21.03
CA GLY A 239 6.36 -6.55 20.99
C GLY A 239 6.91 -6.71 19.57
N GLY A 240 6.33 -7.61 18.78
CA GLY A 240 6.65 -7.81 17.37
C GLY A 240 6.39 -6.56 16.53
N VAL A 241 5.25 -5.88 16.75
CA VAL A 241 4.93 -4.61 16.08
C VAL A 241 6.03 -3.58 16.34
N ARG A 242 6.37 -3.33 17.60
CA ARG A 242 7.41 -2.32 17.95
C ARG A 242 8.78 -2.68 17.38
N ALA A 243 9.17 -3.94 17.46
CA ALA A 243 10.45 -4.39 16.92
C ALA A 243 10.53 -4.20 15.40
N GLU A 244 9.45 -4.54 14.68
CA GLU A 244 9.41 -4.37 13.22
C GLU A 244 9.40 -2.90 12.81
N LEU A 245 8.63 -2.06 13.49
CA LEU A 245 8.63 -0.61 13.22
C LEU A 245 10.03 -0.01 13.39
N ALA A 246 10.75 -0.35 14.46
CA ALA A 246 12.13 0.09 14.66
C ALA A 246 13.06 -0.45 13.55
N ARG A 247 12.91 -1.70 13.14
CA ARG A 247 13.67 -2.33 12.06
C ARG A 247 13.45 -1.64 10.71
N LEU A 248 12.20 -1.35 10.36
CA LEU A 248 11.83 -0.67 9.13
C LEU A 248 12.32 0.78 9.10
N ALA A 249 12.17 1.51 10.21
CA ALA A 249 12.68 2.87 10.33
C ALA A 249 14.21 2.90 10.18
N GLY A 250 14.92 1.98 10.84
CA GLY A 250 16.38 1.83 10.72
C GLY A 250 16.85 1.48 9.32
N ALA A 251 16.07 0.74 8.55
CA ALA A 251 16.35 0.47 7.14
C ALA A 251 16.13 1.70 6.23
N GLY A 252 15.37 2.69 6.69
CA GLY A 252 15.10 3.92 5.96
C GLY A 252 13.78 3.94 5.21
N CYS A 253 12.80 3.17 5.67
CA CYS A 253 11.41 3.33 5.25
C CYS A 253 10.88 4.69 5.73
N THR A 254 10.10 5.34 4.90
CA THR A 254 9.43 6.61 5.23
C THR A 254 8.00 6.41 5.67
N ASP A 255 7.39 5.32 5.24
CA ASP A 255 6.01 4.96 5.55
C ASP A 255 5.88 3.44 5.69
N VAL A 256 5.01 3.01 6.59
CA VAL A 256 4.56 1.62 6.69
C VAL A 256 3.05 1.55 6.81
N VAL A 257 2.42 0.62 6.10
CA VAL A 257 0.99 0.32 6.23
C VAL A 257 0.83 -1.07 6.83
N LEU A 258 0.18 -1.15 7.99
CA LEU A 258 -0.06 -2.40 8.69
C LEU A 258 -1.47 -2.91 8.36
N TYR A 259 -1.55 -4.04 7.62
CA TYR A 259 -2.82 -4.62 7.15
C TYR A 259 -3.37 -5.61 8.17
N PRO A 260 -4.60 -5.40 8.68
CA PRO A 260 -5.21 -6.35 9.60
C PRO A 260 -5.59 -7.64 8.89
N CYS A 261 -5.35 -8.78 9.54
CA CYS A 261 -5.84 -10.08 9.11
C CYS A 261 -7.30 -10.33 9.53
N SER A 262 -7.94 -9.38 10.22
CA SER A 262 -9.32 -9.43 10.69
C SER A 262 -10.07 -8.17 10.32
N GLY A 263 -11.38 -8.30 10.01
CA GLY A 263 -12.29 -7.17 9.83
C GLY A 263 -12.79 -6.51 11.12
N ASP A 264 -12.33 -6.99 12.27
CA ASP A 264 -12.74 -6.50 13.58
C ASP A 264 -12.21 -5.08 13.85
N LEU A 265 -13.10 -4.19 14.23
CA LEU A 265 -12.74 -2.80 14.58
C LEU A 265 -11.78 -2.71 15.78
N ASP A 266 -11.78 -3.70 16.66
CA ASP A 266 -10.85 -3.75 17.79
C ASP A 266 -9.38 -3.77 17.35
N GLN A 267 -9.09 -4.22 16.11
CA GLN A 267 -7.72 -4.21 15.58
C GLN A 267 -7.15 -2.79 15.51
N VAL A 268 -7.97 -1.76 15.31
CA VAL A 268 -7.51 -0.37 15.32
C VAL A 268 -6.99 0.03 16.70
N GLY A 269 -7.76 -0.25 17.75
CA GLY A 269 -7.37 0.06 19.13
C GLY A 269 -6.15 -0.75 19.57
N ARG A 270 -6.15 -2.07 19.31
CA ARG A 270 -5.03 -2.97 19.64
C ARG A 270 -3.73 -2.57 18.94
N LEU A 271 -3.80 -2.15 17.67
CA LEU A 271 -2.62 -1.68 16.95
C LEU A 271 -2.15 -0.33 17.49
N SER A 272 -3.06 0.60 17.78
CA SER A 272 -2.71 1.89 18.39
C SER A 272 -1.98 1.72 19.72
N GLU A 273 -2.48 0.84 20.60
CA GLU A 273 -1.81 0.47 21.85
C GLU A 273 -0.45 -0.20 21.63
N ALA A 274 -0.34 -1.08 20.62
CA ALA A 274 0.90 -1.76 20.28
C ALA A 274 1.98 -0.82 19.74
N VAL A 275 1.58 0.17 18.95
CA VAL A 275 2.47 1.24 18.44
C VAL A 275 2.95 2.11 19.62
N GLY A 276 2.04 2.41 20.57
CA GLY A 276 2.35 3.24 21.75
C GLY A 276 2.91 4.59 21.38
N ASP A 277 3.63 5.19 22.33
CA ASP A 277 4.30 6.49 22.15
C ASP A 277 5.48 6.46 21.16
N ALA A 278 5.76 5.32 20.52
CA ALA A 278 6.83 5.20 19.51
C ALA A 278 6.55 6.05 18.24
N ALA A 279 5.35 6.56 18.10
CA ALA A 279 4.93 7.42 16.98
C ALA A 279 5.03 8.93 17.31
N VAL A 280 5.45 9.31 18.52
CA VAL A 280 5.61 10.73 18.92
C VAL A 280 7.10 11.01 19.15
N PRO A 281 7.79 11.76 18.27
CA PRO A 281 8.99 12.51 18.64
C PRO A 281 8.60 13.89 19.18
#